data_7f5e6c50b4be582e5922004f6c632d08
#
_entry.id   7f5e6c50b4be582e5922004f6c632d08
#
_cell.length_a   1.000
_cell.length_b   1.000
_cell.length_c   1.000
_cell.angle_alpha   90.00
_cell.angle_beta   90.00
_cell.angle_gamma   90.00
#
_symmetry.space_group_name_H-M   'P 1'
#
loop_
_entity.id
_entity.type
_entity.pdbx_description
1 polymer ?
#
loop_
_entity_poly.entity_id
_entity_poly.type
_entity_poly.pdbx_seq_one_letter_code
_entity_poly.pdbx_strand_id
1 'polypeptide(L)'
;FIDRDGTLVIEPPVDYQLDSLEKLVFYPKVFRNLYFIRKQLDFEFVMVTNQDGLGTDSFPEDTFWPAHNLMLKTLAGEGITFDDILIDRSFPEDNAPTRKPRTGMLTKYIDNPEYDLAESFVIGDRPTDVELAKNLGCRAIYLQEATDDLKEKGLEDVCALATTDWDQIAEFLFAGERKAEVRRTIVSYTHLTL
;
A
#
# COMPACT_ATOMS: atom_id res chain seq x y z
N PHE A 1 -2.02 -3.91 -0.04
CA PHE A 1 -0.65 -3.63 -0.51
C PHE A 1 -0.35 -2.16 -0.28
N ILE A 2 0.71 -1.85 0.47
CA ILE A 2 0.95 -0.49 0.97
C ILE A 2 2.35 -0.04 0.52
N ASP A 3 2.42 1.11 -0.16
CA ASP A 3 3.69 1.75 -0.47
C ASP A 3 4.35 2.32 0.79
N ARG A 4 5.64 2.62 0.73
CA ARG A 4 6.41 3.15 1.86
C ARG A 4 6.52 4.68 1.79
N ASP A 5 7.28 5.18 0.83
CA ASP A 5 7.60 6.60 0.71
C ASP A 5 6.39 7.38 0.18
N GLY A 6 6.07 8.51 0.80
CA GLY A 6 4.85 9.27 0.50
C GLY A 6 3.55 8.66 1.05
N THR A 7 3.61 7.50 1.73
CA THR A 7 2.45 6.74 2.20
C THR A 7 2.51 6.42 3.69
N LEU A 8 3.51 5.66 4.13
CA LEU A 8 3.79 5.37 5.54
C LEU A 8 4.67 6.43 6.17
N VAL A 9 5.60 6.95 5.42
CA VAL A 9 6.54 8.00 5.77
C VAL A 9 6.48 9.11 4.75
N ILE A 10 6.83 10.32 5.16
CA ILE A 10 6.99 11.44 4.25
C ILE A 10 8.19 11.17 3.34
N GLU A 11 8.00 11.29 2.04
CA GLU A 11 9.09 11.18 1.09
C GLU A 11 10.03 12.39 1.24
N PRO A 12 11.35 12.18 1.38
CA PRO A 12 12.30 13.28 1.44
C PRO A 12 12.25 14.15 0.18
N PRO A 13 12.12 15.48 0.29
CA PRO A 13 11.73 16.33 -0.85
C PRO A 13 12.86 16.65 -1.83
N VAL A 14 14.11 16.37 -1.48
CA VAL A 14 15.27 16.78 -2.30
C VAL A 14 15.77 15.63 -3.19
N ASP A 15 16.05 14.50 -2.58
CA ASP A 15 16.64 13.33 -3.25
C ASP A 15 15.71 12.11 -3.29
N TYR A 16 14.56 12.22 -2.68
CA TYR A 16 13.53 11.17 -2.61
C TYR A 16 14.02 9.87 -1.94
N GLN A 17 15.12 9.94 -1.18
CA GLN A 17 15.71 8.79 -0.49
C GLN A 17 15.64 8.95 1.02
N LEU A 18 15.07 7.96 1.69
CA LEU A 18 15.12 7.82 3.14
C LEU A 18 16.44 7.12 3.52
N ASP A 19 17.52 7.87 3.51
CA ASP A 19 18.91 7.40 3.65
C ASP A 19 19.58 7.80 4.97
N SER A 20 18.84 8.39 5.89
CA SER A 20 19.29 8.70 7.24
C SER A 20 18.16 8.70 8.26
N LEU A 21 18.49 8.58 9.55
CA LEU A 21 17.52 8.61 10.62
C LEU A 21 16.81 9.97 10.74
N GLU A 22 17.51 11.06 10.44
CA GLU A 22 16.98 12.42 10.50
C GLU A 22 15.88 12.67 9.48
N LYS A 23 15.91 11.94 8.36
CA LYS A 23 14.89 12.01 7.32
C LYS A 23 13.62 11.19 7.62
N LEU A 24 13.66 10.34 8.65
CA LEU A 24 12.52 9.51 9.00
C LEU A 24 11.42 10.35 9.67
N VAL A 25 10.39 10.63 8.90
CA VAL A 25 9.17 11.31 9.37
C VAL A 25 7.98 10.48 8.97
N PHE A 26 7.19 10.04 9.94
CA PHE A 26 5.99 9.25 9.65
C PHE A 26 4.89 10.12 9.04
N TYR A 27 4.11 9.52 8.15
CA TYR A 27 2.97 10.20 7.56
C TYR A 27 1.93 10.53 8.65
N PRO A 28 1.32 11.72 8.63
CA PRO A 28 0.36 12.12 9.66
C PRO A 28 -0.76 11.10 9.87
N LYS A 29 -1.07 10.78 11.11
CA LYS A 29 -2.17 9.89 11.54
C LYS A 29 -2.00 8.42 11.11
N VAL A 30 -0.86 8.03 10.51
CA VAL A 30 -0.65 6.66 10.01
C VAL A 30 -0.73 5.62 11.12
N PHE A 31 -0.15 5.88 12.30
CA PHE A 31 -0.13 4.92 13.41
C PHE A 31 -1.52 4.50 13.86
N ARG A 32 -2.35 5.48 14.26
CA ARG A 32 -3.69 5.18 14.79
C ARG A 32 -4.56 4.45 13.77
N ASN A 33 -4.50 4.86 12.51
CA ASN A 33 -5.35 4.31 11.47
C ASN A 33 -4.91 2.90 11.05
N LEU A 34 -3.62 2.66 10.83
CA LEU A 34 -3.12 1.32 10.56
C LEU A 34 -3.33 0.37 11.72
N TYR A 35 -3.19 0.86 12.96
CA TYR A 35 -3.48 0.05 14.15
C TYR A 35 -4.93 -0.46 14.14
N PHE A 36 -5.91 0.42 13.92
CA PHE A 36 -7.32 0.03 13.89
C PHE A 36 -7.64 -0.89 12.69
N ILE A 37 -7.12 -0.60 11.52
CA ILE A 37 -7.29 -1.46 10.34
C ILE A 37 -6.72 -2.86 10.63
N ARG A 38 -5.50 -2.94 11.18
CA ARG A 38 -4.85 -4.21 11.53
C ARG A 38 -5.62 -5.02 12.56
N LYS A 39 -6.24 -4.35 13.54
CA LYS A 39 -6.93 -5.00 14.66
C LYS A 39 -8.36 -5.42 14.36
N GLN A 40 -9.06 -4.70 13.51
CA GLN A 40 -10.50 -4.83 13.37
C GLN A 40 -10.95 -5.32 11.99
N LEU A 41 -10.07 -5.27 10.99
CA LEU A 41 -10.37 -5.74 9.64
C LEU A 41 -9.48 -6.95 9.30
N ASP A 42 -10.04 -7.85 8.47
CA ASP A 42 -9.35 -9.07 8.04
C ASP A 42 -8.49 -8.79 6.80
N PHE A 43 -7.45 -7.97 6.99
CA PHE A 43 -6.46 -7.70 5.96
C PHE A 43 -5.06 -8.19 6.35
N GLU A 44 -4.36 -8.80 5.42
CA GLU A 44 -2.90 -8.87 5.47
C GLU A 44 -2.30 -7.55 5.01
N PHE A 45 -1.17 -7.16 5.61
CA PHE A 45 -0.41 -5.98 5.23
C PHE A 45 0.84 -6.41 4.49
N VAL A 46 0.94 -6.00 3.24
CA VAL A 46 2.11 -6.26 2.38
C VAL A 46 2.69 -4.92 1.95
N MET A 47 3.93 -4.64 2.39
CA MET A 47 4.64 -3.46 1.89
C MET A 47 5.20 -3.76 0.50
N VAL A 48 4.97 -2.85 -0.46
CA VAL A 48 5.48 -2.97 -1.83
C VAL A 48 6.12 -1.64 -2.21
N THR A 49 7.43 -1.59 -2.29
CA THR A 49 8.17 -0.34 -2.50
C THR A 49 9.26 -0.48 -3.56
N ASN A 50 9.37 0.55 -4.43
CA ASN A 50 10.50 0.71 -5.33
C ASN A 50 11.57 1.56 -4.62
N GLN A 51 12.79 1.05 -4.55
CA GLN A 51 13.96 1.71 -3.96
C GLN A 51 15.07 1.77 -5.00
N ASP A 52 15.02 2.81 -5.83
CA ASP A 52 15.86 2.95 -7.01
C ASP A 52 17.34 2.91 -6.68
N GLY A 53 18.04 1.91 -7.24
CA GLY A 53 19.47 1.74 -7.08
C GLY A 53 19.94 1.28 -5.69
N LEU A 54 19.04 0.78 -4.84
CA LEU A 54 19.43 0.25 -3.53
C LEU A 54 20.48 -0.87 -3.67
N GLY A 55 21.61 -0.70 -2.98
CA GLY A 55 22.77 -1.57 -3.05
C GLY A 55 23.84 -1.10 -4.06
N THR A 56 23.61 0.01 -4.75
CA THR A 56 24.61 0.68 -5.60
C THR A 56 25.22 1.91 -4.90
N ASP A 57 26.18 2.54 -5.53
CA ASP A 57 26.80 3.78 -5.01
C ASP A 57 25.80 4.94 -4.89
N SER A 58 24.70 4.92 -5.67
CA SER A 58 23.67 5.96 -5.60
C SER A 58 22.73 5.80 -4.40
N PHE A 59 22.61 4.59 -3.85
CA PHE A 59 21.85 4.29 -2.64
C PHE A 59 22.48 3.12 -1.87
N PRO A 60 23.54 3.37 -1.08
CA PRO A 60 24.23 2.33 -0.33
C PRO A 60 23.33 1.66 0.71
N GLU A 61 23.49 0.36 0.92
CA GLU A 61 22.70 -0.43 1.87
C GLU A 61 22.84 0.07 3.31
N ASP A 62 24.00 0.49 3.73
CA ASP A 62 24.27 1.01 5.07
C ASP A 62 23.57 2.34 5.38
N THR A 63 23.14 3.06 4.37
CA THR A 63 22.30 4.26 4.51
C THR A 63 20.81 3.95 4.53
N PHE A 64 20.37 2.90 3.84
CA PHE A 64 18.97 2.52 3.74
C PHE A 64 18.44 1.79 5.00
N TRP A 65 19.15 0.73 5.43
CA TRP A 65 18.62 -0.18 6.46
C TRP A 65 18.41 0.45 7.82
N PRO A 66 19.22 1.37 8.34
CA PRO A 66 18.97 1.97 9.66
C PRO A 66 17.61 2.65 9.77
N ALA A 67 17.27 3.51 8.82
CA ALA A 67 15.99 4.22 8.81
C ALA A 67 14.81 3.27 8.54
N HIS A 68 14.97 2.35 7.59
CA HIS A 68 13.94 1.35 7.26
C HIS A 68 13.64 0.44 8.46
N ASN A 69 14.66 -0.07 9.13
CA ASN A 69 14.48 -0.93 10.29
C ASN A 69 13.90 -0.19 11.49
N LEU A 70 14.28 1.08 11.70
CA LEU A 70 13.68 1.90 12.76
C LEU A 70 12.19 2.16 12.49
N MET A 71 11.82 2.43 11.25
CA MET A 71 10.43 2.55 10.82
C MET A 71 9.63 1.30 11.16
N LEU A 72 10.12 0.12 10.76
CA LEU A 72 9.45 -1.16 11.03
C LEU A 72 9.36 -1.46 12.52
N LYS A 73 10.44 -1.22 13.27
CA LYS A 73 10.47 -1.41 14.72
C LYS A 73 9.48 -0.50 15.44
N THR A 74 9.37 0.75 15.01
CA THR A 74 8.43 1.71 15.58
C THR A 74 6.99 1.31 15.30
N LEU A 75 6.67 0.94 14.07
CA LEU A 75 5.35 0.44 13.69
C LEU A 75 4.97 -0.83 14.47
N ALA A 76 5.90 -1.79 14.60
CA ALA A 76 5.68 -3.01 15.35
C ALA A 76 5.44 -2.75 16.84
N GLY A 77 6.13 -1.76 17.44
CA GLY A 77 5.90 -1.29 18.82
C GLY A 77 4.48 -0.76 19.05
N GLU A 78 3.86 -0.22 18.01
CA GLU A 78 2.46 0.23 18.00
C GLU A 78 1.47 -0.89 17.59
N GLY A 79 1.92 -2.13 17.45
CA GLY A 79 1.08 -3.27 17.05
C GLY A 79 0.79 -3.33 15.54
N ILE A 80 1.57 -2.62 14.74
CA ILE A 80 1.45 -2.59 13.27
C ILE A 80 2.59 -3.41 12.68
N THR A 81 2.28 -4.62 12.25
CA THR A 81 3.24 -5.54 11.61
C THR A 81 2.84 -5.83 10.18
N PHE A 82 3.84 -6.01 9.32
CA PHE A 82 3.65 -6.42 7.93
C PHE A 82 3.81 -7.93 7.80
N ASP A 83 2.92 -8.56 7.04
CA ASP A 83 2.96 -9.98 6.75
C ASP A 83 4.01 -10.29 5.68
N ASP A 84 4.31 -9.31 4.82
CA ASP A 84 5.38 -9.38 3.84
C ASP A 84 5.95 -7.99 3.54
N ILE A 85 7.21 -7.91 3.14
CA ILE A 85 7.89 -6.66 2.76
C ILE A 85 8.66 -6.93 1.47
N LEU A 86 8.21 -6.29 0.39
CA LEU A 86 8.71 -6.50 -0.96
C LEU A 86 9.38 -5.22 -1.46
N ILE A 87 10.66 -5.31 -1.74
CA ILE A 87 11.50 -4.17 -2.14
C ILE A 87 12.07 -4.45 -3.53
N ASP A 88 11.69 -3.65 -4.51
CA ASP A 88 12.37 -3.61 -5.80
C ASP A 88 13.53 -2.63 -5.73
N ARG A 89 14.69 -3.03 -6.25
CA ARG A 89 15.94 -2.27 -6.21
C ARG A 89 16.38 -1.72 -7.56
N SER A 90 15.62 -2.02 -8.60
CA SER A 90 15.96 -1.65 -9.97
C SER A 90 15.75 -0.17 -10.24
N PHE A 91 16.46 0.33 -11.25
CA PHE A 91 16.16 1.63 -11.84
C PHE A 91 14.99 1.50 -12.83
N PRO A 92 14.30 2.61 -13.15
CA PRO A 92 13.21 2.60 -14.14
C PRO A 92 13.61 2.03 -15.51
N GLU A 93 14.81 2.33 -15.96
CA GLU A 93 15.36 1.88 -17.25
C GLU A 93 15.65 0.38 -17.31
N ASP A 94 15.82 -0.29 -16.17
CA ASP A 94 16.06 -1.74 -16.12
C ASP A 94 14.83 -2.54 -16.53
N ASN A 95 13.67 -1.92 -16.53
CA ASN A 95 12.40 -2.55 -16.87
C ASN A 95 12.14 -3.88 -16.12
N ALA A 96 12.62 -3.97 -14.88
CA ALA A 96 12.51 -5.18 -14.07
C ALA A 96 11.05 -5.62 -13.89
N PRO A 97 10.75 -6.93 -13.97
CA PRO A 97 9.40 -7.44 -13.78
C PRO A 97 8.89 -7.27 -12.36
N THR A 98 9.79 -7.05 -11.41
CA THR A 98 9.51 -6.86 -9.98
C THR A 98 9.18 -5.41 -9.61
N ARG A 99 9.52 -4.46 -10.48
CA ARG A 99 9.30 -3.03 -10.24
C ARG A 99 7.84 -2.65 -10.48
N LYS A 100 7.19 -1.97 -9.49
CA LYS A 100 5.86 -1.38 -9.69
C LYS A 100 5.86 -0.44 -10.91
N PRO A 101 4.85 -0.48 -11.76
CA PRO A 101 3.54 -1.14 -11.60
C PRO A 101 3.47 -2.62 -12.02
N ARG A 102 4.60 -3.26 -12.33
CA ARG A 102 4.63 -4.68 -12.65
C ARG A 102 4.44 -5.53 -11.40
N THR A 103 3.95 -6.76 -11.59
CA THR A 103 3.48 -7.63 -10.51
C THR A 103 4.45 -8.76 -10.15
N GLY A 104 5.68 -8.71 -10.63
CA GLY A 104 6.64 -9.82 -10.48
C GLY A 104 6.98 -10.22 -9.04
N MET A 105 6.89 -9.29 -8.08
CA MET A 105 7.05 -9.62 -6.65
C MET A 105 5.78 -10.20 -6.01
N LEU A 106 4.64 -10.18 -6.71
CA LEU A 106 3.31 -10.44 -6.13
C LEU A 106 2.67 -11.72 -6.65
N THR A 107 3.43 -12.58 -7.33
CA THR A 107 2.96 -13.87 -7.87
C THR A 107 2.35 -14.76 -6.80
N LYS A 108 2.92 -14.78 -5.58
CA LYS A 108 2.38 -15.47 -4.41
C LYS A 108 0.92 -15.12 -4.13
N TYR A 109 0.53 -13.87 -4.35
CA TYR A 109 -0.83 -13.39 -4.08
C TYR A 109 -1.76 -13.61 -5.28
N ILE A 110 -1.23 -13.49 -6.49
CA ILE A 110 -1.97 -13.72 -7.73
C ILE A 110 -2.33 -15.19 -7.92
N ASP A 111 -1.39 -16.07 -7.61
CA ASP A 111 -1.51 -17.50 -7.88
C ASP A 111 -2.22 -18.26 -6.74
N ASN A 112 -2.45 -17.63 -5.60
CA ASN A 112 -3.11 -18.25 -4.45
C ASN A 112 -4.56 -17.79 -4.31
N PRO A 113 -5.55 -18.68 -4.52
CA PRO A 113 -6.97 -18.34 -4.45
C PRO A 113 -7.48 -18.03 -3.02
N GLU A 114 -6.68 -18.19 -1.99
CA GLU A 114 -7.00 -17.78 -0.62
C GLU A 114 -7.01 -16.25 -0.47
N TYR A 115 -6.32 -15.54 -1.37
CA TYR A 115 -6.32 -14.08 -1.39
C TYR A 115 -7.42 -13.54 -2.31
N ASP A 116 -8.30 -12.73 -1.76
CA ASP A 116 -9.33 -12.03 -2.51
C ASP A 116 -8.79 -10.69 -3.05
N LEU A 117 -8.20 -10.73 -4.24
CA LEU A 117 -7.63 -9.54 -4.86
C LEU A 117 -8.70 -8.51 -5.24
N ALA A 118 -9.92 -8.94 -5.55
CA ALA A 118 -11.02 -8.04 -5.88
C ALA A 118 -11.47 -7.19 -4.68
N GLU A 119 -11.33 -7.74 -3.46
CA GLU A 119 -11.62 -7.04 -2.19
C GLU A 119 -10.34 -6.48 -1.53
N SER A 120 -9.19 -6.58 -2.20
CA SER A 120 -7.92 -6.03 -1.76
C SER A 120 -7.71 -4.61 -2.30
N PHE A 121 -6.77 -3.88 -1.68
CA PHE A 121 -6.44 -2.51 -2.08
C PHE A 121 -4.94 -2.32 -2.22
N VAL A 122 -4.55 -1.46 -3.15
CA VAL A 122 -3.22 -0.86 -3.18
C VAL A 122 -3.34 0.56 -2.65
N ILE A 123 -2.53 0.90 -1.65
CA ILE A 123 -2.48 2.24 -1.05
C ILE A 123 -1.13 2.85 -1.39
N GLY A 124 -1.13 3.99 -2.08
CA GLY A 124 0.07 4.69 -2.47
C GLY A 124 -0.19 6.10 -2.97
N ASP A 125 0.87 6.86 -3.19
CA ASP A 125 0.82 8.28 -3.53
C ASP A 125 1.16 8.58 -4.99
N ARG A 126 1.47 7.55 -5.79
CA ARG A 126 1.87 7.69 -7.20
C ARG A 126 0.91 6.97 -8.15
N PRO A 127 0.78 7.45 -9.40
CA PRO A 127 0.00 6.75 -10.44
C PRO A 127 0.45 5.31 -10.66
N THR A 128 1.74 4.99 -10.43
CA THR A 128 2.26 3.61 -10.52
C THR A 128 1.66 2.68 -9.47
N ASP A 129 1.22 3.19 -8.32
CA ASP A 129 0.51 2.39 -7.31
C ASP A 129 -0.91 2.09 -7.77
N VAL A 130 -1.59 3.06 -8.39
CA VAL A 130 -2.92 2.86 -8.97
C VAL A 130 -2.86 1.89 -10.16
N GLU A 131 -1.83 2.00 -10.99
CA GLU A 131 -1.60 1.06 -12.09
C GLU A 131 -1.26 -0.35 -11.58
N LEU A 132 -0.51 -0.47 -10.48
CA LEU A 132 -0.30 -1.76 -9.81
C LEU A 132 -1.63 -2.39 -9.37
N ALA A 133 -2.54 -1.60 -8.78
CA ALA A 133 -3.86 -2.08 -8.41
C ALA A 133 -4.63 -2.63 -9.63
N LYS A 134 -4.60 -1.91 -10.75
CA LYS A 134 -5.20 -2.37 -12.02
C LYS A 134 -4.60 -3.71 -12.46
N ASN A 135 -3.29 -3.83 -12.43
CA ASN A 135 -2.58 -5.04 -12.86
C ASN A 135 -2.82 -6.25 -11.95
N LEU A 136 -3.12 -6.01 -10.67
CA LEU A 136 -3.49 -7.05 -9.69
C LEU A 136 -4.98 -7.42 -9.71
N GLY A 137 -5.82 -6.60 -10.34
CA GLY A 137 -7.27 -6.74 -10.20
C GLY A 137 -7.82 -6.23 -8.87
N CYS A 138 -7.06 -5.36 -8.19
CA CYS A 138 -7.44 -4.66 -6.97
C CYS A 138 -8.03 -3.28 -7.29
N ARG A 139 -8.50 -2.59 -6.25
CA ARG A 139 -8.80 -1.16 -6.29
C ARG A 139 -7.68 -0.37 -5.60
N ALA A 140 -7.54 0.90 -5.96
CA ALA A 140 -6.53 1.77 -5.38
C ALA A 140 -7.13 2.76 -4.38
N ILE A 141 -6.36 3.05 -3.34
CA ILE A 141 -6.52 4.23 -2.48
C ILE A 141 -5.33 5.13 -2.77
N TYR A 142 -5.61 6.29 -3.34
CA TYR A 142 -4.59 7.21 -3.84
C TYR A 142 -4.37 8.35 -2.84
N LEU A 143 -3.15 8.45 -2.30
CA LEU A 143 -2.77 9.45 -1.30
C LEU A 143 -2.45 10.81 -1.93
N GLN A 144 -3.37 11.31 -2.73
CA GLN A 144 -3.35 12.63 -3.34
C GLN A 144 -4.78 13.19 -3.37
N GLU A 145 -4.92 14.50 -3.38
CA GLU A 145 -6.22 15.15 -3.58
C GLU A 145 -6.53 15.37 -5.07
N ALA A 146 -5.51 15.74 -5.84
CA ALA A 146 -5.63 15.90 -7.27
C ALA A 146 -5.50 14.58 -8.00
N THR A 147 -6.39 14.30 -8.95
CA THR A 147 -6.47 13.05 -9.72
C THR A 147 -6.33 13.26 -11.23
N ASP A 148 -5.89 14.43 -11.66
CA ASP A 148 -5.73 14.75 -13.08
C ASP A 148 -4.75 13.82 -13.79
N ASP A 149 -3.69 13.42 -13.11
CA ASP A 149 -2.70 12.45 -13.58
C ASP A 149 -3.28 11.04 -13.78
N LEU A 150 -4.24 10.65 -12.94
CA LEU A 150 -4.96 9.37 -13.11
C LEU A 150 -5.87 9.43 -14.33
N LYS A 151 -6.51 10.56 -14.57
CA LYS A 151 -7.36 10.78 -15.73
C LYS A 151 -6.55 10.71 -17.03
N GLU A 152 -5.42 11.39 -17.08
CA GLU A 152 -4.52 11.35 -18.23
C GLU A 152 -4.05 9.93 -18.57
N LYS A 153 -3.93 9.06 -17.56
CA LYS A 153 -3.50 7.66 -17.69
C LYS A 153 -4.64 6.65 -17.82
N GLY A 154 -5.90 7.11 -17.77
CA GLY A 154 -7.07 6.20 -17.82
C GLY A 154 -7.14 5.26 -16.62
N LEU A 155 -6.81 5.76 -15.43
CA LEU A 155 -6.77 5.00 -14.17
C LEU A 155 -7.88 5.43 -13.19
N GLU A 156 -8.76 6.35 -13.54
CA GLU A 156 -9.81 6.88 -12.66
C GLU A 156 -10.72 5.77 -12.10
N ASP A 157 -11.12 4.83 -12.93
CA ASP A 157 -12.03 3.74 -12.56
C ASP A 157 -11.42 2.75 -11.55
N VAL A 158 -10.09 2.73 -11.44
CA VAL A 158 -9.35 1.89 -10.49
C VAL A 158 -9.28 2.56 -9.12
N CYS A 159 -9.29 3.90 -9.07
CA CYS A 159 -9.20 4.67 -7.85
C CYS A 159 -10.52 4.62 -7.07
N ALA A 160 -10.50 3.96 -5.92
CA ALA A 160 -11.67 3.87 -5.05
C ALA A 160 -11.84 5.07 -4.13
N LEU A 161 -10.71 5.68 -3.74
CA LEU A 161 -10.63 6.85 -2.87
C LEU A 161 -9.37 7.64 -3.19
N ALA A 162 -9.48 8.96 -3.30
CA ALA A 162 -8.37 9.88 -3.37
C ALA A 162 -8.44 10.80 -2.14
N THR A 163 -7.38 10.84 -1.34
CA THR A 163 -7.30 11.65 -0.12
C THR A 163 -5.88 11.68 0.42
N THR A 164 -5.51 12.75 1.09
CA THR A 164 -4.26 12.84 1.86
C THR A 164 -4.44 12.53 3.34
N ASP A 165 -5.63 12.12 3.77
CA ASP A 165 -5.98 11.89 5.16
C ASP A 165 -6.20 10.39 5.48
N TRP A 166 -5.31 9.83 6.29
CA TRP A 166 -5.44 8.45 6.77
C TRP A 166 -6.71 8.17 7.57
N ASP A 167 -7.33 9.18 8.21
CA ASP A 167 -8.63 8.99 8.85
C ASP A 167 -9.71 8.63 7.83
N GLN A 168 -9.70 9.28 6.66
CA GLN A 168 -10.64 8.97 5.59
C GLN A 168 -10.39 7.59 4.96
N ILE A 169 -9.13 7.16 4.89
CA ILE A 169 -8.79 5.80 4.43
C ILE A 169 -9.40 4.75 5.36
N ALA A 170 -9.20 4.89 6.66
CA ALA A 170 -9.76 3.97 7.64
C ALA A 170 -11.30 3.96 7.59
N GLU A 171 -11.94 5.12 7.55
CA GLU A 171 -13.41 5.24 7.42
C GLU A 171 -13.94 4.53 6.17
N PHE A 172 -13.26 4.70 5.04
CA PHE A 172 -13.62 4.04 3.79
C PHE A 172 -13.54 2.51 3.89
N LEU A 173 -12.46 1.97 4.44
CA LEU A 173 -12.27 0.52 4.61
C LEU A 173 -13.28 -0.07 5.59
N PHE A 174 -13.54 0.59 6.72
CA PHE A 174 -14.55 0.17 7.70
C PHE A 174 -15.98 0.21 7.12
N ALA A 175 -16.31 1.20 6.31
CA ALA A 175 -17.60 1.30 5.65
C ALA A 175 -17.81 0.17 4.63
N GLY A 176 -16.75 -0.25 3.94
CA GLY A 176 -16.74 -1.38 3.01
C GLY A 176 -17.05 -2.70 3.73
N GLU A 177 -16.40 -2.97 4.85
CA GLU A 177 -16.61 -4.19 5.64
C GLU A 177 -18.04 -4.29 6.18
N ARG A 178 -18.57 -3.21 6.74
CA ARG A 178 -19.98 -3.19 7.21
C ARG A 178 -20.98 -3.54 6.11
N LYS A 179 -20.76 -3.07 4.88
CA LYS A 179 -21.60 -3.41 3.74
C LYS A 179 -21.49 -4.89 3.36
N ALA A 180 -20.30 -5.46 3.45
CA ALA A 180 -20.05 -6.87 3.18
C ALA A 180 -20.73 -7.76 4.22
N GLU A 181 -20.66 -7.42 5.50
CA GLU A 181 -21.35 -8.15 6.59
C GLU A 181 -22.88 -8.16 6.41
N VAL A 182 -23.48 -7.01 6.09
CA VAL A 182 -24.92 -6.91 5.83
C VAL A 182 -25.33 -7.80 4.67
N ARG A 183 -24.57 -7.82 3.57
CA ARG A 183 -24.84 -8.70 2.42
C ARG A 183 -24.74 -10.18 2.79
N ARG A 184 -23.73 -10.61 3.52
CA ARG A 184 -23.56 -11.99 4.00
C ARG A 184 -24.75 -12.41 4.86
N THR A 185 -25.22 -11.56 5.76
CA THR A 185 -26.37 -11.81 6.62
C THR A 185 -27.66 -11.99 5.81
N ILE A 186 -27.92 -11.13 4.84
CA ILE A 186 -29.11 -11.23 3.97
C ILE A 186 -29.12 -12.54 3.18
N VAL A 187 -27.97 -12.91 2.59
CA VAL A 187 -27.85 -14.17 1.83
C VAL A 187 -28.07 -15.39 2.73
N SER A 188 -27.58 -15.36 3.96
CA SER A 188 -27.80 -16.43 4.94
C SER A 188 -29.29 -16.60 5.31
N TYR A 189 -30.01 -15.51 5.48
CA TYR A 189 -31.48 -15.56 5.77
C TYR A 189 -32.29 -16.07 4.58
N THR A 190 -31.93 -15.74 3.36
CA THR A 190 -32.61 -16.21 2.15
C THR A 190 -32.44 -17.72 1.89
N HIS A 191 -31.36 -18.32 2.39
CA HIS A 191 -31.11 -19.78 2.27
C HIS A 191 -31.83 -20.60 3.37
N LEU A 192 -32.28 -19.96 4.47
CA LEU A 192 -32.99 -20.61 5.54
C LEU A 192 -34.52 -20.64 5.34
N THR A 193 -35.02 -19.96 4.32
CA THR A 193 -36.46 -19.83 4.02
C THR A 193 -36.91 -20.60 2.78
N LEU A 194 -36.09 -21.47 2.23
CA LEU A 194 -36.41 -22.45 1.19
C LEU A 194 -36.27 -23.87 1.72
#